data_421fe80ef13b37b6f6a3a810e9cb8014
#
_entry.id   421fe80ef13b37b6f6a3a810e9cb8014
#
_cell.length_a   1.000
_cell.length_b   1.000
_cell.length_c   1.000
_cell.angle_alpha   90.00
_cell.angle_beta   90.00
_cell.angle_gamma   90.00
#
_symmetry.space_group_name_H-M   'P 1'
#
loop_
_entity.id
_entity.type
_entity.pdbx_description
1 polymer ?
#
loop_
_entity_poly.entity_id
_entity_poly.type
_entity_poly.pdbx_seq_one_letter_code
_entity_poly.pdbx_strand_id
1 'polypeptide(L)'
;MDLVPYAVPFFLLAIGIEYAWGRARGNDTYRLSDSINSLSCGILSTTIKLVVLDIGGRVFTQAEQHWAIARLDAHSPWTWLLALLLYDFCYYWFHRISHERTLFWAAHVVHHQSEEFNLTTALRQTSTGFLAGWVFYIPCFVAGVPATVFVTVASAHLIYQFWIHSRHIPKLGPLEWVLVTASNHRVHHAQNASYLDKNYGGLLIVWDRLFGTFEEERDAEPPVYGILGPLQSWNPLWANLHIYAQMWRDAWYTRHWGDKLRVLVARTGWRPADVAARFPAVKRPLAEFHRY
;
A
#
# COMPACT_ATOMS: atom_id res chain seq x y z
N MET A 1 17.56 -11.50 -7.21
CA MET A 1 16.61 -12.07 -8.21
C MET A 1 15.21 -11.60 -7.85
N ASP A 2 14.40 -11.16 -8.82
CA ASP A 2 12.97 -10.89 -8.56
C ASP A 2 12.19 -12.21 -8.44
N LEU A 3 11.55 -12.42 -7.28
CA LEU A 3 10.81 -13.64 -6.95
C LEU A 3 9.32 -13.53 -7.31
N VAL A 4 8.80 -12.33 -7.51
CA VAL A 4 7.35 -12.10 -7.71
C VAL A 4 6.80 -12.85 -8.94
N PRO A 5 7.46 -12.85 -10.11
CA PRO A 5 6.95 -13.59 -11.28
C PRO A 5 6.73 -15.09 -11.01
N TYR A 6 7.59 -15.69 -10.18
CA TYR A 6 7.48 -17.11 -9.81
C TYR A 6 6.38 -17.36 -8.77
N ALA A 7 6.00 -16.34 -7.99
CA ALA A 7 4.93 -16.44 -7.00
C ALA A 7 3.52 -16.26 -7.61
N VAL A 8 3.38 -15.62 -8.78
CA VAL A 8 2.07 -15.34 -9.41
C VAL A 8 1.18 -16.58 -9.58
N PRO A 9 1.67 -17.74 -10.08
CA PRO A 9 0.82 -18.94 -10.17
C PRO A 9 0.27 -19.40 -8.81
N PHE A 10 1.09 -19.29 -7.76
CA PHE A 10 0.67 -19.63 -6.39
C PHE A 10 -0.34 -18.63 -5.84
N PHE A 11 -0.22 -17.34 -6.18
CA PHE A 11 -1.22 -16.32 -5.82
C PHE A 11 -2.57 -16.64 -6.44
N LEU A 12 -2.62 -16.97 -7.72
CA LEU A 12 -3.86 -17.33 -8.40
C LEU A 12 -4.49 -18.61 -7.83
N LEU A 13 -3.67 -19.60 -7.52
CA LEU A 13 -4.13 -20.83 -6.85
C LEU A 13 -4.71 -20.52 -5.46
N ALA A 14 -4.01 -19.72 -4.64
CA ALA A 14 -4.45 -19.34 -3.31
C ALA A 14 -5.77 -18.55 -3.33
N ILE A 15 -5.95 -17.63 -4.30
CA ILE A 15 -7.21 -16.91 -4.53
C ILE A 15 -8.34 -17.92 -4.83
N GLY A 16 -8.10 -18.90 -5.69
CA GLY A 16 -9.08 -19.94 -6.01
C GLY A 16 -9.46 -20.78 -4.78
N ILE A 17 -8.48 -21.13 -3.95
CA ILE A 17 -8.68 -21.86 -2.71
C ILE A 17 -9.47 -21.02 -1.70
N GLU A 18 -9.09 -19.74 -1.48
CA GLU A 18 -9.79 -18.84 -0.56
C GLU A 18 -11.25 -18.65 -0.99
N TYR A 19 -11.49 -18.42 -2.28
CA TYR A 19 -12.85 -18.31 -2.84
C TYR A 19 -13.68 -19.57 -2.57
N ALA A 20 -13.15 -20.77 -2.91
CA ALA A 20 -13.84 -22.03 -2.70
C ALA A 20 -14.11 -22.31 -1.21
N TRP A 21 -13.15 -21.99 -0.35
CA TRP A 21 -13.28 -22.12 1.10
C TRP A 21 -14.38 -21.21 1.65
N GLY A 22 -14.39 -19.94 1.27
CA GLY A 22 -15.43 -18.97 1.70
C GLY A 22 -16.82 -19.42 1.28
N ARG A 23 -16.97 -19.86 0.01
CA ARG A 23 -18.25 -20.41 -0.50
C ARG A 23 -18.70 -21.64 0.26
N ALA A 24 -17.80 -22.58 0.53
CA ALA A 24 -18.12 -23.82 1.27
C ALA A 24 -18.53 -23.54 2.73
N ARG A 25 -18.06 -22.44 3.32
CA ARG A 25 -18.37 -22.04 4.70
C ARG A 25 -19.55 -21.06 4.82
N GLY A 26 -20.16 -20.65 3.69
CA GLY A 26 -21.20 -19.63 3.68
C GLY A 26 -20.69 -18.24 4.10
N ASN A 27 -19.37 -18.01 4.01
CA ASN A 27 -18.70 -16.75 4.32
C ASN A 27 -18.07 -16.20 3.04
N ASP A 28 -18.92 -15.61 2.20
CA ASP A 28 -18.50 -15.04 0.91
C ASP A 28 -17.81 -13.67 1.14
N THR A 29 -16.52 -13.61 0.81
CA THR A 29 -15.70 -12.39 0.91
C THR A 29 -15.32 -11.87 -0.45
N TYR A 30 -15.90 -12.42 -1.53
CA TYR A 30 -15.60 -12.07 -2.90
C TYR A 30 -16.80 -11.44 -3.60
N ARG A 31 -16.55 -10.25 -4.15
CA ARG A 31 -17.45 -9.55 -5.08
C ARG A 31 -16.76 -9.51 -6.44
N LEU A 32 -17.41 -10.07 -7.46
CA LEU A 32 -16.79 -10.25 -8.78
C LEU A 32 -16.26 -8.95 -9.38
N SER A 33 -17.06 -7.88 -9.33
CA SER A 33 -16.67 -6.55 -9.87
C SER A 33 -15.43 -5.98 -9.16
N ASP A 34 -15.35 -6.12 -7.83
CA ASP A 34 -14.22 -5.65 -7.05
C ASP A 34 -12.96 -6.48 -7.32
N SER A 35 -13.10 -7.81 -7.38
CA SER A 35 -12.01 -8.73 -7.70
C SER A 35 -11.45 -8.50 -9.11
N ILE A 36 -12.32 -8.33 -10.13
CA ILE A 36 -11.89 -8.00 -11.49
C ILE A 36 -11.16 -6.65 -11.51
N ASN A 37 -11.68 -5.65 -10.81
CA ASN A 37 -11.02 -4.34 -10.74
C ASN A 37 -9.67 -4.43 -10.03
N SER A 38 -9.55 -5.19 -8.95
CA SER A 38 -8.30 -5.42 -8.22
C SER A 38 -7.23 -6.05 -9.13
N LEU A 39 -7.58 -7.13 -9.84
CA LEU A 39 -6.69 -7.77 -10.80
C LEU A 39 -6.33 -6.84 -11.98
N SER A 40 -7.29 -6.06 -12.48
CA SER A 40 -7.05 -5.10 -13.56
C SER A 40 -6.07 -4.00 -13.15
N CYS A 41 -6.15 -3.49 -11.92
CA CYS A 41 -5.16 -2.55 -11.36
C CYS A 41 -3.77 -3.18 -11.27
N GLY A 42 -3.67 -4.45 -10.86
CA GLY A 42 -2.40 -5.20 -10.82
C GLY A 42 -1.78 -5.39 -12.19
N ILE A 43 -2.57 -5.79 -13.19
CA ILE A 43 -2.12 -5.93 -14.59
C ILE A 43 -1.65 -4.57 -15.13
N LEU A 44 -2.44 -3.52 -14.93
CA LEU A 44 -2.08 -2.17 -15.37
C LEU A 44 -0.77 -1.71 -14.71
N SER A 45 -0.60 -1.92 -13.41
CA SER A 45 0.62 -1.59 -12.68
C SER A 45 1.84 -2.31 -13.26
N THR A 46 1.72 -3.61 -13.52
CA THR A 46 2.80 -4.41 -14.12
C THR A 46 3.14 -3.94 -15.52
N THR A 47 2.13 -3.68 -16.36
CA THR A 47 2.31 -3.18 -17.73
C THR A 47 3.02 -1.82 -17.74
N ILE A 48 2.61 -0.89 -16.88
CA ILE A 48 3.25 0.42 -16.78
C ILE A 48 4.72 0.29 -16.35
N LYS A 49 5.04 -0.59 -15.38
CA LYS A 49 6.43 -0.83 -14.95
C LYS A 49 7.33 -1.34 -16.07
N LEU A 50 6.80 -2.11 -17.02
CA LEU A 50 7.56 -2.59 -18.17
C LEU A 50 7.90 -1.49 -19.19
N VAL A 51 7.10 -0.43 -19.24
CA VAL A 51 7.22 0.64 -20.25
C VAL A 51 7.93 1.89 -19.71
N VAL A 52 7.79 2.15 -18.41
CA VAL A 52 8.32 3.36 -17.78
C VAL A 52 9.82 3.22 -17.50
N LEU A 53 10.56 4.32 -17.74
CA LEU A 53 11.98 4.41 -17.39
C LEU A 53 12.19 4.10 -15.90
N ASP A 54 13.15 3.22 -15.63
CA ASP A 54 13.57 2.88 -14.26
C ASP A 54 14.38 4.01 -13.63
N ILE A 55 13.68 5.07 -13.20
CA ILE A 55 14.27 6.22 -12.51
C ILE A 55 14.86 5.77 -11.17
N GLY A 56 14.12 4.95 -10.43
CA GLY A 56 14.56 4.43 -9.13
C GLY A 56 15.86 3.63 -9.25
N GLY A 57 15.95 2.69 -10.17
CA GLY A 57 17.14 1.87 -10.38
C GLY A 57 18.37 2.70 -10.76
N ARG A 58 18.19 3.74 -11.57
CA ARG A 58 19.30 4.66 -11.90
C ARG A 58 19.79 5.41 -10.67
N VAL A 59 18.88 5.93 -9.83
CA VAL A 59 19.26 6.63 -8.60
C VAL A 59 19.91 5.67 -7.61
N PHE A 60 19.40 4.46 -7.49
CA PHE A 60 19.99 3.42 -6.63
C PHE A 60 21.41 3.06 -7.05
N THR A 61 21.65 2.91 -8.36
CA THR A 61 23.00 2.70 -8.90
C THR A 61 23.95 3.85 -8.54
N GLN A 62 23.49 5.09 -8.67
CA GLN A 62 24.29 6.25 -8.29
C GLN A 62 24.55 6.30 -6.78
N ALA A 63 23.55 5.98 -5.95
CA ALA A 63 23.68 5.95 -4.50
C ALA A 63 24.68 4.86 -4.06
N GLU A 64 24.62 3.66 -4.64
CA GLU A 64 25.56 2.58 -4.37
C GLU A 64 27.00 2.94 -4.79
N GLN A 65 27.17 3.56 -5.94
CA GLN A 65 28.50 3.89 -6.48
C GLN A 65 29.18 5.05 -5.78
N HIS A 66 28.45 6.09 -5.40
CA HIS A 66 29.02 7.36 -4.95
C HIS A 66 28.75 7.71 -3.49
N TRP A 67 27.69 7.14 -2.87
CA TRP A 67 27.26 7.52 -1.52
C TRP A 67 27.28 6.37 -0.54
N ALA A 68 27.59 5.14 -0.99
CA ALA A 68 27.65 3.99 -0.09
C ALA A 68 28.78 4.16 0.94
N ILE A 69 28.42 4.04 2.22
CA ILE A 69 29.36 4.13 3.36
C ILE A 69 30.08 2.82 3.64
N ALA A 70 29.59 1.73 3.07
CA ALA A 70 30.16 0.39 3.14
C ALA A 70 29.93 -0.36 1.83
N ARG A 71 30.66 -1.46 1.63
CA ARG A 71 30.39 -2.44 0.56
C ARG A 71 30.10 -3.77 1.24
N LEU A 72 28.82 -4.10 1.32
CA LEU A 72 28.37 -5.32 2.00
C LEU A 72 28.53 -6.53 1.07
N ASP A 73 29.01 -7.64 1.63
CA ASP A 73 29.15 -8.90 0.88
C ASP A 73 27.78 -9.58 0.71
N ALA A 74 27.37 -9.81 -0.54
CA ALA A 74 26.12 -10.50 -0.86
C ALA A 74 26.05 -11.96 -0.37
N HIS A 75 27.20 -12.57 -0.06
CA HIS A 75 27.27 -13.95 0.48
C HIS A 75 27.17 -14.00 2.00
N SER A 76 27.30 -12.87 2.70
CA SER A 76 27.18 -12.82 4.15
C SER A 76 25.72 -12.86 4.61
N PRO A 77 25.31 -13.78 5.50
CA PRO A 77 23.96 -13.81 6.05
C PRO A 77 23.60 -12.53 6.82
N TRP A 78 24.58 -11.84 7.38
CA TRP A 78 24.38 -10.56 8.07
C TRP A 78 23.95 -9.44 7.11
N THR A 79 24.43 -9.47 5.86
CA THR A 79 23.98 -8.55 4.81
C THR A 79 22.49 -8.74 4.52
N TRP A 80 22.03 -9.98 4.44
CA TRP A 80 20.61 -10.29 4.22
C TRP A 80 19.72 -9.86 5.39
N LEU A 81 20.16 -10.12 6.62
CA LEU A 81 19.44 -9.70 7.81
C LEU A 81 19.34 -8.17 7.88
N LEU A 82 20.48 -7.47 7.70
CA LEU A 82 20.50 -6.00 7.67
C LEU A 82 19.62 -5.45 6.54
N ALA A 83 19.72 -6.02 5.35
CA ALA A 83 18.92 -5.60 4.21
C ALA A 83 17.42 -5.78 4.48
N LEU A 84 17.00 -6.89 5.09
CA LEU A 84 15.60 -7.15 5.46
C LEU A 84 15.10 -6.12 6.48
N LEU A 85 15.83 -5.89 7.56
CA LEU A 85 15.44 -4.96 8.61
C LEU A 85 15.41 -3.52 8.10
N LEU A 86 16.41 -3.11 7.31
CA LEU A 86 16.48 -1.77 6.76
C LEU A 86 15.41 -1.55 5.68
N TYR A 87 15.16 -2.54 4.82
CA TYR A 87 14.10 -2.49 3.83
C TYR A 87 12.73 -2.33 4.50
N ASP A 88 12.43 -3.17 5.50
CA ASP A 88 11.14 -3.15 6.22
C ASP A 88 10.94 -1.84 7.00
N PHE A 89 12.02 -1.29 7.58
CA PHE A 89 12.01 0.05 8.19
C PHE A 89 11.72 1.15 7.16
N CYS A 90 12.37 1.11 6.00
CA CYS A 90 12.13 2.05 4.90
C CYS A 90 10.68 1.91 4.36
N TYR A 91 10.19 0.67 4.26
CA TYR A 91 8.81 0.37 3.88
C TYR A 91 7.81 0.98 4.87
N TYR A 92 8.03 0.84 6.17
CA TYR A 92 7.17 1.45 7.19
C TYR A 92 7.02 2.96 6.98
N TRP A 93 8.13 3.68 6.78
CA TRP A 93 8.09 5.12 6.54
C TRP A 93 7.47 5.48 5.20
N PHE A 94 7.79 4.73 4.15
CA PHE A 94 7.13 4.89 2.85
C PHE A 94 5.62 4.73 2.97
N HIS A 95 5.17 3.68 3.63
CA HIS A 95 3.76 3.34 3.81
C HIS A 95 3.03 4.39 4.65
N ARG A 96 3.61 4.76 5.79
CA ARG A 96 3.09 5.82 6.66
C ARG A 96 2.94 7.16 5.93
N ILE A 97 3.97 7.61 5.24
CA ILE A 97 3.93 8.86 4.45
C ILE A 97 2.94 8.75 3.30
N SER A 98 2.76 7.56 2.73
CA SER A 98 1.76 7.31 1.68
C SER A 98 0.32 7.49 2.18
N HIS A 99 0.05 7.30 3.46
CA HIS A 99 -1.23 7.64 4.07
C HIS A 99 -1.31 9.10 4.52
N GLU A 100 -0.24 9.65 5.06
CA GLU A 100 -0.25 10.97 5.70
C GLU A 100 -0.09 12.15 4.72
N ARG A 101 0.35 11.94 3.46
CA ARG A 101 0.65 12.99 2.48
C ARG A 101 -0.06 12.80 1.16
N THR A 102 -0.74 13.85 0.70
CA THR A 102 -1.66 13.79 -0.46
C THR A 102 -0.99 13.25 -1.73
N LEU A 103 0.25 13.67 -2.06
CA LEU A 103 0.95 13.19 -3.26
C LEU A 103 1.20 11.68 -3.22
N PHE A 104 1.62 11.16 -2.07
CA PHE A 104 1.89 9.73 -1.90
C PHE A 104 0.60 8.93 -1.75
N TRP A 105 -0.41 9.50 -1.07
CA TRP A 105 -1.75 8.93 -1.02
C TRP A 105 -2.37 8.79 -2.40
N ALA A 106 -2.17 9.74 -3.30
CA ALA A 106 -2.67 9.66 -4.66
C ALA A 106 -2.18 8.41 -5.42
N ALA A 107 -0.97 7.94 -5.10
CA ALA A 107 -0.49 6.66 -5.60
C ALA A 107 -1.05 5.47 -4.79
N HIS A 108 -1.08 5.57 -3.45
CA HIS A 108 -1.39 4.45 -2.56
C HIS A 108 -2.89 4.16 -2.42
N VAL A 109 -3.75 5.15 -2.59
CA VAL A 109 -5.21 5.03 -2.46
C VAL A 109 -5.80 3.89 -3.29
N VAL A 110 -5.23 3.57 -4.45
CA VAL A 110 -5.68 2.47 -5.31
C VAL A 110 -5.79 1.17 -4.54
N HIS A 111 -4.80 0.89 -3.68
CA HIS A 111 -4.73 -0.32 -2.87
C HIS A 111 -5.88 -0.38 -1.84
N HIS A 112 -6.28 0.74 -1.25
CA HIS A 112 -7.33 0.84 -0.24
C HIS A 112 -8.76 0.97 -0.78
N GLN A 113 -8.96 1.09 -2.10
CA GLN A 113 -10.29 1.32 -2.67
C GLN A 113 -11.18 0.09 -2.70
N SER A 114 -10.63 -1.12 -2.51
CA SER A 114 -11.40 -2.36 -2.46
C SER A 114 -12.37 -2.29 -1.29
N GLU A 115 -13.66 -2.50 -1.56
CA GLU A 115 -14.71 -2.57 -0.55
C GLU A 115 -14.84 -3.98 0.04
N GLU A 116 -14.17 -4.96 -0.58
CA GLU A 116 -13.95 -6.30 -0.07
C GLU A 116 -12.50 -6.47 0.37
N PHE A 117 -12.27 -7.40 1.28
CA PHE A 117 -10.91 -7.70 1.73
C PHE A 117 -10.64 -9.21 1.60
N ASN A 118 -9.86 -9.57 0.60
CA ASN A 118 -9.50 -10.93 0.24
C ASN A 118 -8.18 -10.93 -0.53
N LEU A 119 -7.68 -12.08 -0.94
CA LEU A 119 -6.39 -12.20 -1.60
C LEU A 119 -6.29 -11.44 -2.94
N THR A 120 -7.41 -11.10 -3.61
CA THR A 120 -7.33 -10.23 -4.80
C THR A 120 -7.00 -8.79 -4.44
N THR A 121 -7.31 -8.34 -3.20
CA THR A 121 -6.95 -7.02 -2.70
C THR A 121 -5.43 -6.84 -2.64
N ALA A 122 -4.68 -7.89 -2.31
CA ALA A 122 -3.21 -7.88 -2.35
C ALA A 122 -2.66 -7.54 -3.74
N LEU A 123 -3.35 -7.98 -4.81
CA LEU A 123 -2.96 -7.74 -6.19
C LEU A 123 -3.45 -6.38 -6.74
N ARG A 124 -4.21 -5.62 -5.95
CA ARG A 124 -4.67 -4.28 -6.30
C ARG A 124 -3.53 -3.27 -6.12
N GLN A 125 -2.70 -3.13 -7.14
CA GLN A 125 -1.47 -2.35 -7.09
C GLN A 125 -1.57 -1.04 -7.89
N THR A 126 -0.86 -0.03 -7.41
CA THR A 126 -0.79 1.28 -8.06
C THR A 126 0.08 1.27 -9.32
N SER A 127 -0.32 2.04 -10.32
CA SER A 127 0.45 2.27 -11.54
C SER A 127 1.35 3.52 -11.47
N THR A 128 1.25 4.33 -10.41
CA THR A 128 1.95 5.62 -10.27
C THR A 128 2.99 5.64 -9.15
N GLY A 129 3.15 4.56 -8.40
CA GLY A 129 4.10 4.46 -7.28
C GLY A 129 5.57 4.69 -7.68
N PHE A 130 5.92 4.44 -8.95
CA PHE A 130 7.26 4.69 -9.48
C PHE A 130 7.67 6.18 -9.47
N LEU A 131 6.73 7.11 -9.36
CA LEU A 131 7.02 8.55 -9.40
C LEU A 131 7.86 9.02 -8.21
N ALA A 132 7.60 8.50 -7.00
CA ALA A 132 8.25 9.01 -5.79
C ALA A 132 8.58 7.93 -4.73
N GLY A 133 8.03 6.72 -4.81
CA GLY A 133 8.21 5.68 -3.78
C GLY A 133 9.66 5.25 -3.57
N TRP A 134 10.48 5.27 -4.62
CA TRP A 134 11.89 4.88 -4.58
C TRP A 134 12.75 5.73 -3.62
N VAL A 135 12.38 6.98 -3.37
CA VAL A 135 13.14 7.89 -2.49
C VAL A 135 13.35 7.29 -1.09
N PHE A 136 12.38 6.57 -0.57
CA PHE A 136 12.43 5.98 0.76
C PHE A 136 13.45 4.84 0.89
N TYR A 137 13.85 4.22 -0.23
CA TYR A 137 14.78 3.08 -0.22
C TYR A 137 16.24 3.47 -0.49
N ILE A 138 16.52 4.75 -0.77
CA ILE A 138 17.90 5.27 -0.90
C ILE A 138 18.78 4.86 0.28
N PRO A 139 18.30 4.88 1.55
CA PRO A 139 19.12 4.47 2.69
C PRO A 139 19.69 3.05 2.59
N CYS A 140 19.00 2.12 1.91
CA CYS A 140 19.51 0.77 1.70
C CYS A 140 20.81 0.79 0.87
N PHE A 141 20.85 1.60 -0.19
CA PHE A 141 22.02 1.71 -1.09
C PHE A 141 23.13 2.53 -0.47
N VAL A 142 22.79 3.56 0.31
CA VAL A 142 23.77 4.32 1.10
C VAL A 142 24.42 3.45 2.16
N ALA A 143 23.66 2.54 2.78
CA ALA A 143 24.23 1.54 3.72
C ALA A 143 25.13 0.50 3.00
N GLY A 144 25.10 0.45 1.67
CA GLY A 144 25.91 -0.47 0.86
C GLY A 144 25.27 -1.84 0.62
N VAL A 145 23.92 -1.93 0.73
CA VAL A 145 23.18 -3.15 0.39
C VAL A 145 23.29 -3.39 -1.12
N PRO A 146 23.82 -4.56 -1.57
CA PRO A 146 23.93 -4.87 -2.99
C PRO A 146 22.57 -4.92 -3.67
N ALA A 147 22.45 -4.41 -4.90
CA ALA A 147 21.21 -4.37 -5.65
C ALA A 147 20.54 -5.76 -5.79
N THR A 148 21.31 -6.82 -5.94
CA THR A 148 20.80 -8.20 -6.01
C THR A 148 20.13 -8.63 -4.71
N VAL A 149 20.70 -8.30 -3.56
CA VAL A 149 20.12 -8.56 -2.23
C VAL A 149 18.87 -7.74 -2.03
N PHE A 150 18.92 -6.43 -2.35
CA PHE A 150 17.78 -5.52 -2.26
C PHE A 150 16.57 -6.03 -3.04
N VAL A 151 16.73 -6.38 -4.33
CA VAL A 151 15.64 -6.87 -5.17
C VAL A 151 15.04 -8.16 -4.62
N THR A 152 15.86 -9.07 -4.11
CA THR A 152 15.35 -10.33 -3.55
C THR A 152 14.62 -10.11 -2.25
N VAL A 153 15.12 -9.25 -1.35
CA VAL A 153 14.45 -8.87 -0.11
C VAL A 153 13.13 -8.16 -0.40
N ALA A 154 13.13 -7.21 -1.34
CA ALA A 154 11.92 -6.49 -1.76
C ALA A 154 10.85 -7.45 -2.29
N SER A 155 11.25 -8.43 -3.13
CA SER A 155 10.34 -9.45 -3.66
C SER A 155 9.78 -10.34 -2.55
N ALA A 156 10.63 -10.83 -1.65
CA ALA A 156 10.23 -11.68 -0.54
C ALA A 156 9.26 -10.94 0.41
N HIS A 157 9.54 -9.67 0.68
CA HIS A 157 8.70 -8.80 1.48
C HIS A 157 7.31 -8.57 0.85
N LEU A 158 7.25 -8.38 -0.47
CA LEU A 158 6.00 -8.25 -1.20
C LEU A 158 5.20 -9.58 -1.21
N ILE A 159 5.88 -10.72 -1.39
CA ILE A 159 5.27 -12.05 -1.33
C ILE A 159 4.70 -12.32 0.06
N TYR A 160 5.43 -11.95 1.12
CA TYR A 160 4.91 -12.05 2.49
C TYR A 160 3.59 -11.29 2.65
N GLN A 161 3.49 -10.09 2.11
CA GLN A 161 2.30 -9.26 2.25
C GLN A 161 1.07 -9.82 1.50
N PHE A 162 1.22 -10.80 0.63
CA PHE A 162 0.07 -11.37 -0.08
C PHE A 162 -0.92 -12.05 0.87
N TRP A 163 -0.47 -12.95 1.71
CA TRP A 163 -1.35 -13.76 2.56
C TRP A 163 -2.04 -12.98 3.69
N ILE A 164 -1.51 -11.83 4.09
CA ILE A 164 -2.12 -11.00 5.14
C ILE A 164 -3.40 -10.30 4.66
N HIS A 165 -3.71 -10.32 3.37
CA HIS A 165 -4.94 -9.77 2.79
C HIS A 165 -6.09 -10.79 2.81
N SER A 166 -6.38 -11.39 3.96
CA SER A 166 -7.45 -12.38 4.09
C SER A 166 -8.33 -12.15 5.32
N ARG A 167 -9.65 -12.29 5.14
CA ARG A 167 -10.62 -12.30 6.24
C ARG A 167 -10.75 -13.68 6.90
N HIS A 168 -10.25 -14.71 6.26
CA HIS A 168 -10.39 -16.09 6.74
C HIS A 168 -9.30 -16.50 7.73
N ILE A 169 -8.21 -15.73 7.84
CA ILE A 169 -7.13 -15.98 8.78
C ILE A 169 -7.45 -15.27 10.10
N PRO A 170 -7.62 -16.00 11.21
CA PRO A 170 -7.93 -15.41 12.52
C PRO A 170 -6.71 -14.67 13.10
N LYS A 171 -6.89 -14.08 14.27
CA LYS A 171 -5.77 -13.57 15.08
C LYS A 171 -4.78 -14.72 15.38
N LEU A 172 -3.48 -14.44 15.22
CA LEU A 172 -2.42 -15.43 15.40
C LEU A 172 -1.70 -15.29 16.75
N GLY A 173 -2.31 -14.58 17.70
CA GLY A 173 -1.85 -14.48 19.08
C GLY A 173 -0.44 -13.84 19.19
N PRO A 174 0.54 -14.49 19.86
CA PRO A 174 1.85 -13.88 20.12
C PRO A 174 2.62 -13.46 18.86
N LEU A 175 2.36 -14.06 17.68
CA LEU A 175 3.00 -13.67 16.42
C LEU A 175 2.68 -12.22 16.06
N GLU A 176 1.51 -11.70 16.44
CA GLU A 176 1.06 -10.33 16.20
C GLU A 176 1.80 -9.27 17.05
N TRP A 177 2.70 -9.70 17.92
CA TRP A 177 3.58 -8.80 18.65
C TRP A 177 4.80 -8.38 17.83
N VAL A 178 5.21 -9.25 16.89
CA VAL A 178 6.44 -9.08 16.11
C VAL A 178 6.13 -8.94 14.61
N LEU A 179 5.26 -9.81 14.09
CA LEU A 179 4.94 -9.88 12.67
C LEU A 179 3.61 -9.18 12.35
N VAL A 180 3.55 -8.58 11.17
CA VAL A 180 2.27 -8.12 10.60
C VAL A 180 1.48 -9.35 10.17
N THR A 181 0.29 -9.54 10.73
CA THR A 181 -0.62 -10.64 10.40
C THR A 181 -1.84 -10.13 9.64
N ALA A 182 -2.72 -11.04 9.23
CA ALA A 182 -3.97 -10.68 8.59
C ALA A 182 -4.84 -9.78 9.49
N SER A 183 -4.86 -10.00 10.81
CA SER A 183 -5.57 -9.16 11.76
C SER A 183 -5.03 -7.73 11.80
N ASN A 184 -3.70 -7.56 11.90
CA ASN A 184 -3.08 -6.23 11.88
C ASN A 184 -3.39 -5.50 10.55
N HIS A 185 -3.40 -6.23 9.44
CA HIS A 185 -3.58 -5.65 8.11
C HIS A 185 -5.06 -5.38 7.78
N ARG A 186 -6.00 -6.12 8.37
CA ARG A 186 -7.44 -5.78 8.34
C ARG A 186 -7.72 -4.42 9.00
N VAL A 187 -7.08 -4.14 10.14
CA VAL A 187 -7.14 -2.81 10.79
C VAL A 187 -6.58 -1.73 9.87
N HIS A 188 -5.43 -2.00 9.23
CA HIS A 188 -4.79 -1.06 8.30
C HIS A 188 -5.70 -0.68 7.12
N HIS A 189 -6.43 -1.64 6.54
CA HIS A 189 -7.35 -1.40 5.43
C HIS A 189 -8.72 -0.87 5.82
N ALA A 190 -8.99 -0.75 7.13
CA ALA A 190 -10.29 -0.31 7.61
C ALA A 190 -10.44 1.20 7.60
N GLN A 191 -11.66 1.66 7.28
CA GLN A 191 -12.03 3.07 7.34
C GLN A 191 -12.74 3.48 8.63
N ASN A 192 -12.85 2.58 9.61
CA ASN A 192 -13.35 2.87 10.95
C ASN A 192 -12.48 3.98 11.58
N ALA A 193 -13.11 4.92 12.29
CA ALA A 193 -12.39 6.09 12.82
C ALA A 193 -11.23 5.74 13.77
N SER A 194 -11.36 4.65 14.54
CA SER A 194 -10.32 4.14 15.44
C SER A 194 -9.15 3.47 14.70
N TYR A 195 -9.37 2.99 13.48
CA TYR A 195 -8.41 2.23 12.67
C TYR A 195 -7.72 3.07 11.59
N LEU A 196 -8.24 4.30 11.34
CA LEU A 196 -7.62 5.19 10.36
C LEU A 196 -6.17 5.51 10.72
N ASP A 197 -5.31 5.45 9.72
CA ASP A 197 -3.89 5.78 9.85
C ASP A 197 -3.16 4.92 10.91
N LYS A 198 -3.44 3.60 10.92
CA LYS A 198 -2.84 2.59 11.81
C LYS A 198 -2.16 1.46 11.04
N ASN A 199 -1.24 0.75 11.71
CA ASN A 199 -0.62 -0.50 11.30
C ASN A 199 0.07 -0.45 9.91
N TYR A 200 1.05 0.41 9.75
CA TYR A 200 1.78 0.62 8.49
C TYR A 200 2.88 -0.42 8.19
N GLY A 201 3.19 -1.31 9.13
CA GLY A 201 4.22 -2.33 8.94
C GLY A 201 3.94 -3.23 7.73
N GLY A 202 4.99 -3.70 7.08
CA GLY A 202 4.89 -4.65 5.98
C GLY A 202 5.18 -6.09 6.40
N LEU A 203 6.29 -6.29 7.13
CA LEU A 203 6.68 -7.57 7.71
C LEU A 203 6.64 -7.50 9.24
N LEU A 204 7.24 -6.48 9.84
CA LEU A 204 7.35 -6.33 11.28
C LEU A 204 6.37 -5.26 11.79
N ILE A 205 5.45 -5.64 12.67
CA ILE A 205 4.55 -4.73 13.40
C ILE A 205 5.28 -3.93 14.49
N VAL A 206 6.52 -4.29 14.75
CA VAL A 206 7.37 -3.64 15.75
C VAL A 206 7.53 -2.14 15.50
N TRP A 207 7.58 -1.72 14.24
CA TRP A 207 7.68 -0.30 13.88
C TRP A 207 6.43 0.48 14.31
N ASP A 208 5.25 -0.09 14.11
CA ASP A 208 3.99 0.53 14.54
C ASP A 208 3.94 0.69 16.05
N ARG A 209 4.39 -0.31 16.79
CA ARG A 209 4.50 -0.23 18.26
C ARG A 209 5.50 0.82 18.70
N LEU A 210 6.66 0.87 18.05
CA LEU A 210 7.73 1.82 18.38
C LEU A 210 7.32 3.28 18.11
N PHE A 211 6.61 3.51 16.99
CA PHE A 211 6.24 4.85 16.54
C PHE A 211 4.79 5.24 16.87
N GLY A 212 4.07 4.44 17.68
CA GLY A 212 2.74 4.75 18.22
C GLY A 212 1.60 4.69 17.20
N THR A 213 1.78 3.94 16.14
CA THR A 213 0.76 3.73 15.09
C THR A 213 0.08 2.38 15.16
N PHE A 214 0.39 1.56 16.16
CA PHE A 214 -0.25 0.26 16.37
C PHE A 214 -1.67 0.41 16.90
N GLU A 215 -2.59 -0.39 16.34
CA GLU A 215 -3.95 -0.58 16.85
C GLU A 215 -4.35 -2.04 16.68
N GLU A 216 -5.00 -2.60 17.70
CA GLU A 216 -5.47 -3.98 17.68
C GLU A 216 -6.85 -4.08 17.01
N GLU A 217 -7.09 -5.14 16.23
CA GLU A 217 -8.42 -5.48 15.73
C GLU A 217 -9.34 -5.84 16.90
N ARG A 218 -10.53 -5.23 16.97
CA ARG A 218 -11.49 -5.44 18.04
C ARG A 218 -12.71 -6.18 17.53
N ASP A 219 -13.13 -7.22 18.22
CA ASP A 219 -14.36 -7.96 17.87
C ASP A 219 -15.62 -7.08 17.98
N ALA A 220 -15.61 -6.11 18.90
CA ALA A 220 -16.71 -5.15 19.08
C ALA A 220 -16.79 -4.09 17.97
N GLU A 221 -15.75 -3.95 17.14
CA GLU A 221 -15.67 -2.96 16.06
C GLU A 221 -15.11 -3.64 14.80
N PRO A 222 -15.89 -4.42 14.08
CA PRO A 222 -15.43 -5.10 12.87
C PRO A 222 -14.91 -4.13 11.83
N PRO A 223 -13.80 -4.45 11.13
CA PRO A 223 -13.24 -3.63 10.07
C PRO A 223 -14.23 -3.43 8.91
N VAL A 224 -14.40 -2.19 8.48
CA VAL A 224 -15.14 -1.80 7.27
C VAL A 224 -14.14 -1.32 6.24
N TYR A 225 -14.12 -1.94 5.06
CA TYR A 225 -13.11 -1.68 4.03
C TYR A 225 -13.54 -0.63 3.01
N GLY A 226 -12.59 -0.17 2.22
CA GLY A 226 -12.75 0.92 1.28
C GLY A 226 -12.20 2.26 1.79
N ILE A 227 -12.43 3.33 1.05
CA ILE A 227 -11.96 4.67 1.38
C ILE A 227 -13.12 5.60 1.75
N LEU A 228 -12.86 6.60 2.62
CA LEU A 228 -13.87 7.55 3.11
C LEU A 228 -14.60 8.31 1.99
N GLY A 229 -13.94 8.55 0.85
CA GLY A 229 -14.54 9.10 -0.36
C GLY A 229 -14.60 8.00 -1.43
N PRO A 230 -15.70 7.22 -1.50
CA PRO A 230 -15.76 6.05 -2.36
C PRO A 230 -15.55 6.40 -3.82
N LEU A 231 -14.80 5.56 -4.54
CA LEU A 231 -14.45 5.79 -5.95
C LEU A 231 -15.69 5.79 -6.86
N GLN A 232 -16.68 4.96 -6.57
CA GLN A 232 -17.91 4.76 -7.35
C GLN A 232 -17.63 4.41 -8.83
N SER A 233 -16.57 3.67 -9.10
CA SER A 233 -16.15 3.30 -10.45
C SER A 233 -15.29 2.03 -10.42
N TRP A 234 -15.52 1.15 -11.39
CA TRP A 234 -14.68 -0.03 -11.63
C TRP A 234 -13.62 0.21 -12.73
N ASN A 235 -13.43 1.47 -13.15
CA ASN A 235 -12.41 1.82 -14.13
C ASN A 235 -11.02 1.87 -13.49
N PRO A 236 -10.06 0.98 -13.86
CA PRO A 236 -8.74 0.92 -13.26
C PRO A 236 -7.89 2.17 -13.55
N LEU A 237 -8.11 2.86 -14.66
CA LEU A 237 -7.44 4.13 -14.94
C LEU A 237 -7.93 5.22 -13.99
N TRP A 238 -9.26 5.32 -13.80
CA TRP A 238 -9.83 6.29 -12.86
C TRP A 238 -9.42 5.97 -11.41
N ALA A 239 -9.34 4.70 -11.04
CA ALA A 239 -8.81 4.27 -9.75
C ALA A 239 -7.42 4.88 -9.47
N ASN A 240 -6.55 4.92 -10.47
CA ASN A 240 -5.21 5.48 -10.36
C ASN A 240 -5.14 7.02 -10.45
N LEU A 241 -6.13 7.69 -11.07
CA LEU A 241 -5.99 9.10 -11.45
C LEU A 241 -6.88 10.06 -10.67
N HIS A 242 -7.92 9.59 -9.97
CA HIS A 242 -8.96 10.47 -9.39
C HIS A 242 -8.42 11.43 -8.32
N ILE A 243 -7.45 11.01 -7.47
CA ILE A 243 -6.84 11.92 -6.49
C ILE A 243 -5.92 12.93 -7.18
N TYR A 244 -5.16 12.52 -8.20
CA TYR A 244 -4.36 13.48 -9.00
C TYR A 244 -5.26 14.51 -9.69
N ALA A 245 -6.41 14.08 -10.24
CA ALA A 245 -7.39 14.99 -10.82
C ALA A 245 -7.99 15.94 -9.77
N GLN A 246 -8.25 15.45 -8.55
CA GLN A 246 -8.66 16.30 -7.43
C GLN A 246 -7.56 17.30 -7.07
N MET A 247 -6.30 16.87 -6.92
CA MET A 247 -5.15 17.73 -6.61
C MET A 247 -5.00 18.83 -7.67
N TRP A 248 -5.07 18.45 -8.95
CA TRP A 248 -5.01 19.41 -10.06
C TRP A 248 -6.14 20.43 -9.98
N ARG A 249 -7.37 19.98 -9.79
CA ARG A 249 -8.53 20.85 -9.63
C ARG A 249 -8.35 21.81 -8.45
N ASP A 250 -7.92 21.30 -7.30
CA ASP A 250 -7.76 22.08 -6.08
C ASP A 250 -6.65 23.14 -6.26
N ALA A 251 -5.52 22.79 -6.89
CA ALA A 251 -4.47 23.74 -7.22
C ALA A 251 -4.88 24.76 -8.29
N TRP A 252 -5.73 24.37 -9.25
CA TRP A 252 -6.21 25.27 -10.30
C TRP A 252 -7.17 26.34 -9.78
N TYR A 253 -8.15 25.92 -8.98
CA TYR A 253 -9.23 26.80 -8.54
C TYR A 253 -8.95 27.63 -7.29
N THR A 254 -7.97 27.24 -6.45
CA THR A 254 -7.62 28.06 -5.29
C THR A 254 -7.02 29.41 -5.73
N ARG A 255 -7.44 30.47 -5.02
CA ARG A 255 -6.93 31.85 -5.23
C ARG A 255 -5.60 32.08 -4.52
N HIS A 256 -5.21 31.19 -3.58
CA HIS A 256 -4.02 31.35 -2.75
C HIS A 256 -2.83 30.59 -3.33
N TRP A 257 -1.78 31.31 -3.74
CA TRP A 257 -0.58 30.71 -4.32
C TRP A 257 0.09 29.68 -3.39
N GLY A 258 0.16 29.96 -2.08
CA GLY A 258 0.69 29.01 -1.09
C GLY A 258 -0.08 27.69 -1.06
N ASP A 259 -1.41 27.73 -1.23
CA ASP A 259 -2.25 26.55 -1.24
C ASP A 259 -2.08 25.71 -2.52
N LYS A 260 -1.73 26.34 -3.66
CA LYS A 260 -1.39 25.60 -4.90
C LYS A 260 -0.21 24.64 -4.71
N LEU A 261 0.81 25.05 -3.97
CA LEU A 261 1.94 24.18 -3.63
C LEU A 261 1.61 23.25 -2.47
N ARG A 262 0.86 23.74 -1.49
CA ARG A 262 0.48 22.96 -0.32
C ARG A 262 -0.35 21.72 -0.67
N VAL A 263 -1.18 21.75 -1.72
CA VAL A 263 -1.94 20.59 -2.20
C VAL A 263 -1.06 19.35 -2.40
N LEU A 264 0.20 19.53 -2.84
CA LEU A 264 1.12 18.42 -3.08
C LEU A 264 1.59 17.72 -1.80
N VAL A 265 1.84 18.51 -0.74
CA VAL A 265 2.53 18.04 0.48
C VAL A 265 1.67 18.07 1.73
N ALA A 266 0.44 18.57 1.63
CA ALA A 266 -0.50 18.62 2.74
C ALA A 266 -0.82 17.22 3.29
N ARG A 267 -1.39 17.19 4.50
CA ARG A 267 -1.97 15.96 5.03
C ARG A 267 -3.09 15.46 4.13
N THR A 268 -3.20 14.16 4.01
CA THR A 268 -4.28 13.47 3.29
C THR A 268 -5.64 14.01 3.76
N GLY A 269 -6.51 14.29 2.79
CA GLY A 269 -7.84 14.87 3.05
C GLY A 269 -7.86 16.39 3.24
N TRP A 270 -6.71 17.08 3.35
CA TRP A 270 -6.67 18.53 3.37
C TRP A 270 -6.97 19.11 1.96
N ARG A 271 -7.78 20.17 1.93
CA ARG A 271 -8.10 20.91 0.70
C ARG A 271 -8.16 22.42 1.00
N PRO A 272 -7.82 23.28 0.03
CA PRO A 272 -8.01 24.73 0.16
C PRO A 272 -9.46 25.05 0.54
N ALA A 273 -9.68 25.92 1.52
CA ALA A 273 -11.02 26.19 2.05
C ALA A 273 -11.98 26.75 0.98
N ASP A 274 -11.48 27.65 0.11
CA ASP A 274 -12.23 28.24 -0.99
C ASP A 274 -12.66 27.20 -2.04
N VAL A 275 -11.83 26.19 -2.28
CA VAL A 275 -12.14 25.11 -3.21
C VAL A 275 -13.04 24.06 -2.56
N ALA A 276 -12.81 23.72 -1.29
CA ALA A 276 -13.64 22.78 -0.56
C ALA A 276 -15.10 23.26 -0.42
N ALA A 277 -15.30 24.57 -0.23
CA ALA A 277 -16.64 25.18 -0.22
C ALA A 277 -17.33 25.08 -1.59
N ARG A 278 -16.57 25.22 -2.70
CA ARG A 278 -17.11 25.16 -4.07
C ARG A 278 -17.34 23.72 -4.55
N PHE A 279 -16.50 22.79 -4.16
CA PHE A 279 -16.55 21.39 -4.54
C PHE A 279 -16.49 20.50 -3.29
N PRO A 280 -17.60 20.36 -2.57
CA PRO A 280 -17.65 19.58 -1.33
C PRO A 280 -17.31 18.11 -1.61
N ALA A 281 -16.61 17.48 -0.66
CA ALA A 281 -16.30 16.05 -0.74
C ALA A 281 -17.59 15.24 -0.53
N VAL A 282 -17.78 14.23 -1.36
CA VAL A 282 -18.84 13.23 -1.15
C VAL A 282 -18.36 12.29 -0.04
N LYS A 283 -19.11 12.25 1.07
CA LYS A 283 -18.89 11.29 2.17
C LYS A 283 -20.07 10.34 2.18
N ARG A 284 -19.80 9.06 2.37
CA ARG A 284 -20.84 8.07 2.66
C ARG A 284 -20.78 7.68 4.13
N PRO A 285 -21.95 7.54 4.80
CA PRO A 285 -22.00 6.89 6.10
C PRO A 285 -21.53 5.44 5.99
N LEU A 286 -20.80 4.92 7.01
CA LEU A 286 -20.32 3.55 7.05
C LEU A 286 -21.43 2.50 6.80
N ALA A 287 -22.65 2.78 7.25
CA ALA A 287 -23.80 1.89 7.06
C ALA A 287 -24.27 1.76 5.60
N GLU A 288 -23.86 2.69 4.70
CA GLU A 288 -24.24 2.70 3.28
C GLU A 288 -23.13 2.16 2.36
N PHE A 289 -22.00 1.76 2.95
CA PHE A 289 -20.92 1.11 2.23
C PHE A 289 -21.34 -0.30 1.85
N HIS A 290 -21.63 -0.55 0.68
CA HIS A 290 -21.88 -1.82 -0.01
C HIS A 290 -23.09 -1.72 -0.96
N ARG A 291 -22.96 -1.13 -2.10
CA ARG A 291 -23.82 -1.46 -3.25
C ARG A 291 -23.66 -0.48 -4.40
N TYR A 292 -22.87 -0.81 -5.36
CA TYR A 292 -23.15 -0.57 -6.78
C TYR A 292 -22.70 -1.73 -7.62
#